data_1c7bc509814fc0986c767ffe328c4e8f
#
_entry.id   1c7bc509814fc0986c767ffe328c4e8f
#
_cell.length_a   1.000
_cell.length_b   1.000
_cell.length_c   1.000
_cell.angle_alpha   90.00
_cell.angle_beta   90.00
_cell.angle_gamma   90.00
#
_symmetry.space_group_name_H-M   'P 1'
#
loop_
_entity.id
_entity.type
_entity.pdbx_description
1 polymer ?
#
loop_
_entity_poly.entity_id
_entity_poly.type
_entity_poly.pdbx_seq_one_letter_code
_entity_poly.pdbx_strand_id
1 'polypeptide(L)'
;MLTAVFIDEFSAKETAERSKLSELISFGNGKSRPKTDGTIPVYGGNGVLSYTDQHNIENAILIGRVGAYCGSVYLEQGICWVSDNAIYAKSKVSKYEFFDYFLLKGLNLFNHHVGTGQQLLTQEILNNIEVAKPDITQVEAFNQKAKAVFETISANKNEIARLQELSDLLLSRLAG
;
A
#
# COMPACT_ATOMS: atom_id res chain seq x y z
N MET A 1 -15.03 -4.00 -5.49
CA MET A 1 -14.94 -5.02 -6.56
C MET A 1 -13.70 -5.89 -6.41
N LEU A 2 -12.45 -5.40 -6.57
CA LEU A 2 -11.24 -6.25 -6.45
C LEU A 2 -11.10 -6.96 -5.09
N THR A 3 -11.43 -6.30 -3.98
CA THR A 3 -11.40 -6.94 -2.64
C THR A 3 -12.32 -8.16 -2.55
N ALA A 4 -13.52 -8.07 -3.13
CA ALA A 4 -14.46 -9.19 -3.13
C ALA A 4 -13.94 -10.35 -4.00
N VAL A 5 -13.36 -10.05 -5.17
CA VAL A 5 -12.71 -11.05 -6.03
C VAL A 5 -11.53 -11.71 -5.31
N PHE A 6 -10.70 -10.92 -4.63
CA PHE A 6 -9.57 -11.44 -3.85
C PHE A 6 -10.05 -12.41 -2.74
N ILE A 7 -11.07 -12.01 -1.98
CA ILE A 7 -11.63 -12.86 -0.92
C ILE A 7 -12.18 -14.15 -1.51
N ASP A 8 -12.91 -14.10 -2.61
CA ASP A 8 -13.50 -15.27 -3.26
C ASP A 8 -12.41 -16.22 -3.80
N GLU A 9 -11.39 -15.70 -4.47
CA GLU A 9 -10.32 -16.49 -5.08
C GLU A 9 -9.30 -17.04 -4.05
N PHE A 10 -9.04 -16.31 -2.95
CA PHE A 10 -7.96 -16.60 -1.98
C PHE A 10 -8.43 -16.85 -0.54
N SER A 11 -9.72 -17.04 -0.31
CA SER A 11 -10.18 -17.49 1.02
C SER A 11 -9.48 -18.78 1.42
N ALA A 12 -8.80 -18.74 2.58
CA ALA A 12 -8.00 -19.86 3.05
C ALA A 12 -8.85 -21.12 3.18
N LYS A 13 -8.50 -22.16 2.43
CA LYS A 13 -9.00 -23.52 2.70
C LYS A 13 -8.27 -24.03 3.94
N GLU A 14 -8.97 -24.62 4.89
CA GLU A 14 -8.38 -25.14 6.15
C GLU A 14 -7.21 -26.12 5.93
N THR A 15 -7.15 -26.76 4.78
CA THR A 15 -6.11 -27.74 4.39
C THR A 15 -4.95 -27.16 3.60
N ALA A 16 -4.89 -25.83 3.40
CA ALA A 16 -3.84 -25.22 2.59
C ALA A 16 -2.47 -25.27 3.31
N GLU A 17 -1.41 -25.56 2.55
CA GLU A 17 -0.03 -25.41 3.03
C GLU A 17 0.18 -23.96 3.53
N ARG A 18 0.88 -23.80 4.64
CA ARG A 18 1.15 -22.49 5.26
C ARG A 18 2.54 -21.99 4.87
N SER A 19 2.67 -20.69 4.75
CA SER A 19 3.90 -19.99 4.44
C SER A 19 3.96 -18.74 5.31
N LYS A 20 5.16 -18.27 5.63
CA LYS A 20 5.33 -16.98 6.34
C LYS A 20 5.27 -15.82 5.36
N LEU A 21 4.75 -14.66 5.79
CA LEU A 21 4.78 -13.43 4.98
C LEU A 21 6.20 -13.08 4.52
N SER A 22 7.21 -13.38 5.36
CA SER A 22 8.62 -13.17 5.01
C SER A 22 9.09 -13.96 3.78
N GLU A 23 8.38 -14.98 3.35
CA GLU A 23 8.70 -15.73 2.12
C GLU A 23 8.21 -14.99 0.86
N LEU A 24 7.12 -14.25 0.98
CA LEU A 24 6.47 -13.52 -0.12
C LEU A 24 6.92 -12.06 -0.21
N ILE A 25 7.09 -11.42 0.96
CA ILE A 25 7.23 -9.96 1.09
C ILE A 25 8.48 -9.63 1.91
N SER A 26 9.19 -8.59 1.51
CA SER A 26 10.24 -7.96 2.30
C SER A 26 9.72 -6.68 2.96
N PHE A 27 10.02 -6.48 4.25
CA PHE A 27 9.60 -5.33 5.01
C PHE A 27 10.78 -4.45 5.40
N GLY A 28 10.56 -3.12 5.43
CA GLY A 28 11.55 -2.17 5.89
C GLY A 28 10.93 -0.98 6.60
N ASN A 29 11.67 -0.37 7.52
CA ASN A 29 11.21 0.82 8.25
C ASN A 29 11.39 2.07 7.40
N GLY A 30 10.47 3.02 7.53
CA GLY A 30 10.63 4.37 7.03
C GLY A 30 11.71 5.14 7.80
N LYS A 31 11.94 6.40 7.40
CA LYS A 31 12.95 7.31 7.96
C LYS A 31 12.29 8.58 8.49
N SER A 32 13.00 9.32 9.32
CA SER A 32 12.54 10.63 9.79
C SER A 32 12.08 11.52 8.63
N ARG A 33 10.98 12.22 8.84
CA ARG A 33 10.34 13.06 7.81
C ARG A 33 11.28 14.17 7.36
N PRO A 34 11.39 14.44 6.03
CA PRO A 34 12.09 15.63 5.52
C PRO A 34 11.40 16.91 6.00
N LYS A 35 12.16 17.99 6.06
CA LYS A 35 11.65 19.32 6.41
C LYS A 35 11.45 20.23 5.19
N THR A 36 11.61 19.67 4.00
CA THR A 36 11.45 20.38 2.72
C THR A 36 10.04 20.22 2.19
N ASP A 37 9.56 21.19 1.44
CA ASP A 37 8.30 21.15 0.72
C ASP A 37 8.50 20.64 -0.70
N GLY A 38 7.44 20.11 -1.32
CA GLY A 38 7.50 19.59 -2.69
C GLY A 38 6.20 18.94 -3.13
N THR A 39 6.28 18.02 -4.09
CA THR A 39 5.13 17.35 -4.70
C THR A 39 5.10 15.84 -4.43
N ILE A 40 6.16 15.28 -3.86
CA ILE A 40 6.29 13.86 -3.57
C ILE A 40 5.57 13.56 -2.25
N PRO A 41 4.63 12.60 -2.20
CA PRO A 41 3.87 12.32 -0.99
C PRO A 41 4.74 11.72 0.12
N VAL A 42 4.52 12.20 1.35
CA VAL A 42 5.12 11.66 2.58
C VAL A 42 4.08 10.82 3.29
N TYR A 43 4.33 9.53 3.40
CA TYR A 43 3.43 8.59 4.05
C TYR A 43 3.77 8.36 5.52
N GLY A 44 2.74 8.32 6.34
CA GLY A 44 2.80 7.86 7.73
C GLY A 44 1.73 6.80 8.00
N GLY A 45 1.39 6.59 9.26
CA GLY A 45 0.40 5.60 9.66
C GLY A 45 -0.99 5.83 9.06
N ASN A 46 -1.38 7.07 8.82
CA ASN A 46 -2.69 7.47 8.29
C ASN A 46 -2.65 7.91 6.83
N GLY A 47 -1.83 7.28 6.00
CA GLY A 47 -1.70 7.66 4.60
C GLY A 47 -0.80 8.87 4.39
N VAL A 48 -1.13 9.73 3.40
CA VAL A 48 -0.34 10.91 3.07
C VAL A 48 -0.48 11.97 4.16
N LEU A 49 0.66 12.41 4.71
CA LEU A 49 0.74 13.41 5.79
C LEU A 49 1.13 14.79 5.29
N SER A 50 1.98 14.87 4.27
CA SER A 50 2.55 16.08 3.69
C SER A 50 3.17 15.75 2.34
N TYR A 51 3.82 16.73 1.73
CA TYR A 51 4.57 16.56 0.49
C TYR A 51 5.99 17.10 0.67
N THR A 52 6.96 16.55 -0.09
CA THR A 52 8.38 16.92 -0.05
C THR A 52 8.99 16.86 -1.46
N ASP A 53 10.21 17.35 -1.62
CA ASP A 53 11.02 17.21 -2.84
C ASP A 53 11.92 15.95 -2.84
N GLN A 54 11.87 15.14 -1.77
CA GLN A 54 12.70 13.96 -1.57
C GLN A 54 11.85 12.68 -1.60
N HIS A 55 12.49 11.57 -1.98
CA HIS A 55 11.91 10.23 -1.85
C HIS A 55 12.91 9.26 -1.25
N ASN A 56 12.41 8.22 -0.61
CA ASN A 56 13.23 7.12 -0.08
C ASN A 56 12.78 5.74 -0.57
N ILE A 57 11.65 5.66 -1.27
CA ILE A 57 11.11 4.43 -1.83
C ILE A 57 10.28 4.75 -3.09
N GLU A 58 10.10 3.76 -3.94
CA GLU A 58 9.16 3.79 -5.07
C GLU A 58 8.38 2.48 -5.15
N ASN A 59 7.16 2.50 -5.68
CA ASN A 59 6.33 1.31 -5.90
C ASN A 59 6.28 0.39 -4.68
N ALA A 60 5.65 0.81 -3.59
CA ALA A 60 5.63 0.09 -2.34
C ALA A 60 4.22 -0.01 -1.72
N ILE A 61 4.02 -1.07 -0.95
CA ILE A 61 2.89 -1.16 -0.04
C ILE A 61 3.32 -0.53 1.29
N LEU A 62 2.46 0.28 1.89
CA LEU A 62 2.76 1.07 3.07
C LEU A 62 1.84 0.62 4.20
N ILE A 63 2.42 0.37 5.37
CA ILE A 63 1.71 -0.16 6.54
C ILE A 63 1.89 0.82 7.69
N GLY A 64 0.78 1.27 8.27
CA GLY A 64 0.80 2.05 9.50
C GLY A 64 1.44 1.27 10.64
N ARG A 65 2.48 1.86 11.25
CA ARG A 65 3.29 1.17 12.26
C ARG A 65 2.80 1.40 13.68
N VAL A 66 2.29 2.59 13.98
CA VAL A 66 2.02 3.03 15.36
C VAL A 66 0.66 3.69 15.53
N GLY A 67 0.08 3.60 16.74
CA GLY A 67 -1.11 4.32 17.17
C GLY A 67 -2.40 3.82 16.51
N ALA A 68 -3.40 4.70 16.46
CA ALA A 68 -4.76 4.37 16.01
C ALA A 68 -4.84 3.84 14.56
N TYR A 69 -3.86 4.15 13.72
CA TYR A 69 -3.78 3.69 12.34
C TYR A 69 -2.79 2.54 12.14
N CYS A 70 -2.38 1.91 13.25
CA CYS A 70 -1.55 0.71 13.22
C CYS A 70 -2.23 -0.38 12.39
N GLY A 71 -1.53 -0.93 11.39
CA GLY A 71 -2.07 -1.95 10.48
C GLY A 71 -2.87 -1.43 9.29
N SER A 72 -3.04 -0.11 9.13
CA SER A 72 -3.59 0.46 7.88
C SER A 72 -2.66 0.17 6.70
N VAL A 73 -3.25 -0.18 5.54
CA VAL A 73 -2.47 -0.59 4.35
C VAL A 73 -2.80 0.29 3.16
N TYR A 74 -1.77 0.86 2.53
CA TYR A 74 -1.85 1.71 1.35
C TYR A 74 -0.96 1.18 0.24
N LEU A 75 -1.28 1.46 -1.00
CA LEU A 75 -0.45 1.15 -2.17
C LEU A 75 -0.01 2.44 -2.85
N GLU A 76 1.30 2.62 -2.99
CA GLU A 76 1.88 3.70 -3.80
C GLU A 76 2.61 3.11 -5.00
N GLN A 77 2.24 3.54 -6.20
CA GLN A 77 2.80 3.08 -7.47
C GLN A 77 3.82 4.06 -8.06
N GLY A 78 4.16 5.11 -7.33
CA GLY A 78 5.15 6.10 -7.70
C GLY A 78 6.26 6.22 -6.66
N ILE A 79 7.00 7.32 -6.73
CA ILE A 79 7.98 7.69 -5.72
C ILE A 79 7.28 8.29 -4.51
N CYS A 80 7.76 7.96 -3.30
CA CYS A 80 7.26 8.55 -2.07
C CYS A 80 8.32 8.59 -0.98
N TRP A 81 8.03 9.31 0.08
CA TRP A 81 8.78 9.23 1.33
C TRP A 81 7.97 8.46 2.37
N VAL A 82 8.56 7.41 2.91
CA VAL A 82 7.97 6.64 4.01
C VAL A 82 8.57 7.14 5.31
N SER A 83 7.71 7.66 6.20
CA SER A 83 8.15 8.15 7.50
C SER A 83 8.39 7.02 8.49
N ASP A 84 9.05 7.32 9.60
CA ASP A 84 9.33 6.41 10.72
C ASP A 84 8.07 5.86 11.42
N ASN A 85 6.90 6.44 11.16
CA ASN A 85 5.59 5.95 11.61
C ASN A 85 4.94 4.94 10.65
N ALA A 86 5.66 4.51 9.62
CA ALA A 86 5.20 3.51 8.67
C ALA A 86 6.30 2.48 8.36
N ILE A 87 5.86 1.31 7.93
CA ILE A 87 6.68 0.23 7.38
C ILE A 87 6.36 0.17 5.88
N TYR A 88 7.38 0.04 5.04
CA TYR A 88 7.15 -0.30 3.64
C TYR A 88 7.30 -1.80 3.42
N ALA A 89 6.56 -2.31 2.44
CA ALA A 89 6.59 -3.70 2.02
C ALA A 89 6.81 -3.76 0.50
N LYS A 90 7.65 -4.70 0.09
CA LYS A 90 7.97 -4.99 -1.31
C LYS A 90 7.76 -6.46 -1.59
N SER A 91 7.06 -6.76 -2.66
CA SER A 91 6.96 -8.14 -3.17
C SER A 91 8.35 -8.70 -3.49
N LYS A 92 8.62 -9.92 -3.05
CA LYS A 92 9.86 -10.64 -3.41
C LYS A 92 9.81 -11.20 -4.83
N VAL A 93 8.61 -11.41 -5.34
CA VAL A 93 8.38 -11.84 -6.72
C VAL A 93 7.82 -10.66 -7.49
N SER A 94 8.56 -10.21 -8.51
CA SER A 94 8.08 -9.15 -9.41
C SER A 94 6.74 -9.59 -10.01
N LYS A 95 5.77 -8.70 -10.10
CA LYS A 95 4.39 -8.92 -10.54
C LYS A 95 3.39 -9.42 -9.47
N TYR A 96 3.80 -9.55 -8.20
CA TYR A 96 2.88 -9.95 -7.12
C TYR A 96 2.41 -8.79 -6.25
N GLU A 97 2.77 -7.55 -6.57
CA GLU A 97 2.50 -6.36 -5.76
C GLU A 97 1.01 -6.15 -5.45
N PHE A 98 0.11 -6.41 -6.39
CA PHE A 98 -1.32 -6.28 -6.14
C PHE A 98 -1.86 -7.41 -5.26
N PHE A 99 -1.41 -8.65 -5.51
CA PHE A 99 -1.75 -9.76 -4.64
C PHE A 99 -1.29 -9.49 -3.21
N ASP A 100 -0.03 -9.12 -3.03
CA ASP A 100 0.55 -8.83 -1.71
C ASP A 100 -0.15 -7.65 -1.03
N TYR A 101 -0.55 -6.62 -1.78
CA TYR A 101 -1.35 -5.52 -1.26
C TYR A 101 -2.71 -5.99 -0.72
N PHE A 102 -3.45 -6.80 -1.50
CA PHE A 102 -4.74 -7.31 -1.07
C PHE A 102 -4.62 -8.35 0.06
N LEU A 103 -3.56 -9.17 0.03
CA LEU A 103 -3.23 -10.09 1.11
C LEU A 103 -3.04 -9.33 2.42
N LEU A 104 -2.13 -8.35 2.46
CA LEU A 104 -1.86 -7.55 3.66
C LEU A 104 -3.11 -6.80 4.14
N LYS A 105 -3.92 -6.29 3.23
CA LYS A 105 -5.17 -5.59 3.54
C LYS A 105 -6.21 -6.52 4.16
N GLY A 106 -6.26 -7.79 3.72
CA GLY A 106 -7.19 -8.81 4.22
C GLY A 106 -6.82 -9.40 5.57
N LEU A 107 -5.54 -9.32 5.98
CA LEU A 107 -5.03 -9.94 7.21
C LEU A 107 -5.44 -9.22 8.51
N ASN A 108 -6.13 -8.07 8.44
CA ASN A 108 -6.46 -7.27 9.62
C ASN A 108 -5.25 -7.08 10.55
N LEU A 109 -4.19 -6.47 10.01
CA LEU A 109 -2.88 -6.34 10.67
C LEU A 109 -2.96 -5.66 12.04
N PHE A 110 -4.01 -4.87 12.30
CA PHE A 110 -4.23 -4.29 13.62
C PHE A 110 -4.28 -5.36 14.73
N ASN A 111 -4.84 -6.53 14.47
CA ASN A 111 -4.93 -7.60 15.46
C ASN A 111 -3.59 -8.24 15.84
N HIS A 112 -2.54 -7.94 15.11
CA HIS A 112 -1.18 -8.45 15.34
C HIS A 112 -0.28 -7.47 16.10
N HIS A 113 -0.77 -6.27 16.48
CA HIS A 113 0.03 -5.29 17.20
C HIS A 113 0.44 -5.75 18.59
N VAL A 114 1.52 -5.20 19.09
CA VAL A 114 1.96 -5.30 20.48
C VAL A 114 1.83 -3.95 21.17
N GLY A 115 1.88 -3.95 22.50
CA GLY A 115 1.77 -2.73 23.33
C GLY A 115 0.35 -2.45 23.79
N THR A 116 0.19 -2.20 25.09
CA THR A 116 -1.10 -1.92 25.74
C THR A 116 -1.46 -0.43 25.74
N GLY A 117 -0.46 0.46 25.74
CA GLY A 117 -0.65 1.91 25.71
C GLY A 117 -0.58 2.49 24.30
N GLN A 118 0.39 2.07 23.52
CA GLN A 118 0.55 2.47 22.13
C GLN A 118 0.70 1.22 21.26
N GLN A 119 -0.21 1.08 20.30
CA GLN A 119 -0.17 -0.01 19.33
C GLN A 119 1.08 0.10 18.47
N LEU A 120 1.78 -1.01 18.27
CA LEU A 120 3.01 -1.09 17.50
C LEU A 120 3.05 -2.36 16.67
N LEU A 121 3.29 -2.21 15.37
CA LEU A 121 3.72 -3.28 14.47
C LEU A 121 5.23 -3.17 14.22
N THR A 122 5.89 -4.33 14.15
CA THR A 122 7.31 -4.43 13.80
C THR A 122 7.49 -5.31 12.57
N GLN A 123 8.63 -5.17 11.91
CA GLN A 123 8.99 -6.08 10.82
C GLN A 123 9.01 -7.54 11.27
N GLU A 124 9.46 -7.80 12.50
CA GLU A 124 9.50 -9.15 13.07
C GLU A 124 8.11 -9.76 13.19
N ILE A 125 7.14 -8.99 13.68
CA ILE A 125 5.74 -9.42 13.74
C ILE A 125 5.23 -9.76 12.35
N LEU A 126 5.38 -8.83 11.39
CA LEU A 126 4.93 -9.03 10.01
C LEU A 126 5.59 -10.24 9.34
N ASN A 127 6.90 -10.40 9.52
CA ASN A 127 7.65 -11.52 8.96
C ASN A 127 7.15 -12.89 9.45
N ASN A 128 6.62 -12.99 10.66
CA ASN A 128 6.18 -14.22 11.27
C ASN A 128 4.68 -14.52 11.11
N ILE A 129 3.90 -13.63 10.49
CA ILE A 129 2.49 -13.92 10.17
C ILE A 129 2.44 -15.08 9.18
N GLU A 130 1.65 -16.10 9.52
CA GLU A 130 1.41 -17.25 8.65
C GLU A 130 0.18 -17.02 7.78
N VAL A 131 0.34 -17.30 6.50
CA VAL A 131 -0.72 -17.20 5.48
C VAL A 131 -0.84 -18.52 4.72
N ALA A 132 -1.96 -18.73 4.04
CA ALA A 132 -2.06 -19.82 3.09
C ALA A 132 -1.07 -19.59 1.94
N LYS A 133 -0.31 -20.61 1.59
CA LYS A 133 0.61 -20.56 0.44
C LYS A 133 -0.20 -20.37 -0.83
N PRO A 134 0.03 -19.29 -1.59
CA PRO A 134 -0.77 -19.01 -2.76
C PRO A 134 -0.41 -19.92 -3.93
N ASP A 135 -1.39 -20.26 -4.75
CA ASP A 135 -1.16 -20.87 -6.05
C ASP A 135 -0.63 -19.80 -7.04
N ILE A 136 0.52 -20.06 -7.64
CA ILE A 136 1.22 -19.12 -8.54
C ILE A 136 0.32 -18.71 -9.71
N THR A 137 -0.39 -19.66 -10.31
CA THR A 137 -1.25 -19.38 -11.48
C THR A 137 -2.42 -18.47 -11.11
N GLN A 138 -3.02 -18.68 -9.94
CA GLN A 138 -4.09 -17.83 -9.44
C GLN A 138 -3.57 -16.42 -9.12
N VAL A 139 -2.40 -16.31 -8.51
CA VAL A 139 -1.76 -15.02 -8.21
C VAL A 139 -1.49 -14.23 -9.49
N GLU A 140 -0.91 -14.86 -10.52
CA GLU A 140 -0.62 -14.20 -11.79
C GLU A 140 -1.91 -13.71 -12.48
N ALA A 141 -2.94 -14.55 -12.52
CA ALA A 141 -4.24 -14.18 -13.09
C ALA A 141 -4.89 -13.01 -12.33
N PHE A 142 -4.85 -13.02 -11.01
CA PHE A 142 -5.34 -11.93 -10.18
C PHE A 142 -4.57 -10.63 -10.41
N ASN A 143 -3.22 -10.70 -10.45
CA ASN A 143 -2.39 -9.51 -10.66
C ASN A 143 -2.64 -8.87 -12.03
N GLN A 144 -2.86 -9.65 -13.07
CA GLN A 144 -3.23 -9.11 -14.39
C GLN A 144 -4.55 -8.34 -14.34
N LYS A 145 -5.59 -8.90 -13.70
CA LYS A 145 -6.88 -8.24 -13.51
C LYS A 145 -6.73 -6.96 -12.68
N ALA A 146 -6.01 -7.04 -11.56
CA ALA A 146 -5.80 -5.91 -10.67
C ALA A 146 -5.03 -4.78 -11.37
N LYS A 147 -3.96 -5.11 -12.10
CA LYS A 147 -3.16 -4.16 -12.87
C LYS A 147 -4.02 -3.33 -13.82
N ALA A 148 -4.85 -3.98 -14.64
CA ALA A 148 -5.74 -3.29 -15.58
C ALA A 148 -6.68 -2.29 -14.88
N VAL A 149 -7.22 -2.68 -13.71
CA VAL A 149 -8.08 -1.79 -12.92
C VAL A 149 -7.29 -0.61 -12.35
N PHE A 150 -6.10 -0.83 -11.80
CA PHE A 150 -5.27 0.25 -11.24
C PHE A 150 -4.75 1.20 -12.33
N GLU A 151 -4.39 0.70 -13.51
CA GLU A 151 -4.05 1.53 -14.68
C GLU A 151 -5.22 2.42 -15.10
N THR A 152 -6.44 1.88 -15.13
CA THR A 152 -7.66 2.67 -15.41
C THR A 152 -7.89 3.73 -14.34
N ILE A 153 -7.75 3.40 -13.07
CA ILE A 153 -7.88 4.36 -11.96
C ILE A 153 -6.84 5.48 -12.09
N SER A 154 -5.59 5.14 -12.42
CA SER A 154 -4.52 6.12 -12.61
C SER A 154 -4.81 7.04 -13.80
N ALA A 155 -5.25 6.49 -14.94
CA ALA A 155 -5.62 7.27 -16.11
C ALA A 155 -6.77 8.25 -15.79
N ASN A 156 -7.81 7.79 -15.13
CA ASN A 156 -8.95 8.62 -14.73
C ASN A 156 -8.54 9.74 -13.75
N LYS A 157 -7.65 9.46 -12.79
CA LYS A 157 -7.12 10.50 -11.87
C LYS A 157 -6.36 11.59 -12.63
N ASN A 158 -5.52 11.20 -13.60
CA ASN A 158 -4.78 12.16 -14.41
C ASN A 158 -5.72 13.00 -15.29
N GLU A 159 -6.78 12.41 -15.85
CA GLU A 159 -7.78 13.12 -16.62
C GLU A 159 -8.55 14.13 -15.76
N ILE A 160 -8.99 13.72 -14.56
CA ILE A 160 -9.66 14.61 -13.60
C ILE A 160 -8.77 15.80 -13.25
N ALA A 161 -7.48 15.59 -12.97
CA ALA A 161 -6.55 16.66 -12.66
C ALA A 161 -6.42 17.66 -13.82
N ARG A 162 -6.30 17.17 -15.07
CA ARG A 162 -6.25 18.02 -16.27
C ARG A 162 -7.53 18.82 -16.49
N LEU A 163 -8.68 18.18 -16.27
CA LEU A 163 -9.99 18.86 -16.39
C LEU A 163 -10.16 19.95 -15.33
N GLN A 164 -9.68 19.73 -14.11
CA GLN A 164 -9.67 20.74 -13.04
C GLN A 164 -8.79 21.92 -13.42
N GLU A 165 -7.55 21.70 -13.87
CA GLU A 165 -6.66 22.77 -14.35
C GLU A 165 -7.30 23.59 -15.48
N LEU A 166 -7.95 22.92 -16.45
CA LEU A 166 -8.62 23.59 -17.56
C LEU A 166 -9.82 24.43 -17.08
N SER A 167 -10.59 23.89 -16.14
CA SER A 167 -11.71 24.60 -15.52
C SER A 167 -11.24 25.87 -14.80
N ASP A 168 -10.18 25.77 -14.00
CA ASP A 168 -9.63 26.92 -13.27
C ASP A 168 -9.09 27.98 -14.22
N LEU A 169 -8.43 27.56 -15.32
CA LEU A 169 -7.95 28.47 -16.35
C LEU A 169 -9.10 29.21 -17.05
N LEU A 170 -10.19 28.52 -17.37
CA LEU A 170 -11.37 29.11 -18.00
C LEU A 170 -12.06 30.10 -17.06
N LEU A 171 -12.24 29.74 -15.79
CA LEU A 171 -12.84 30.60 -14.77
C LEU A 171 -12.00 31.86 -14.55
N SER A 172 -10.68 31.74 -14.52
CA SER A 172 -9.79 32.92 -14.38
C SER A 172 -9.90 33.88 -15.55
N ARG A 173 -10.12 33.38 -16.77
CA ARG A 173 -10.33 34.21 -17.97
C ARG A 173 -11.71 34.87 -18.06
N LEU A 174 -12.71 34.29 -17.41
CA LEU A 174 -14.07 34.85 -17.39
C LEU A 174 -14.25 35.89 -16.28
N ALA A 175 -13.41 35.83 -15.23
CA ALA A 175 -13.43 36.75 -14.09
C ALA A 175 -12.55 38.00 -14.26
N GLY A 176 -11.70 38.07 -15.28
CA GLY A 176 -10.84 39.22 -15.63
C GLY A 176 -11.29 39.94 -16.85
#